data_24fd619c6e92da3626789f0ed6080c82
#
_entry.id   24fd619c6e92da3626789f0ed6080c82
#
_cell.length_a   1.000
_cell.length_b   1.000
_cell.length_c   1.000
_cell.angle_alpha   90.00
_cell.angle_beta   90.00
_cell.angle_gamma   90.00
#
_symmetry.space_group_name_H-M   'P 1'
#
loop_
_entity.id
_entity.type
_entity.pdbx_description
1 polymer ?
#
loop_
_entity_poly.entity_id
_entity_poly.type
_entity_poly.pdbx_seq_one_letter_code
_entity_poly.pdbx_strand_id
1 'polypeptide(L)'
;MQSAAASGTLEQRSQAVVDGLEAIDPRFVLYLPSSTLKLVLTHFLPGGPGHQPGRHVFPIPREEEGISILSGLALAGQRAVMIFQDNGIGNLLTALLTFPQPYHLPVFGIVTRRGGLGEYNSMIHTISERTEALLDAAGVRWFQLDARTPLGDWAATIERAYTFASTTHRPVFVLVNLMGG
;
A
#
# COMPACT_ATOMS: atom_id res chain seq x y z
N MET A 1 6.53 30.97 10.12
CA MET A 1 7.48 30.21 9.29
C MET A 1 7.43 28.76 9.73
N GLN A 2 6.56 27.94 9.15
CA GLN A 2 6.56 26.50 9.39
C GLN A 2 7.64 25.86 8.52
N SER A 3 8.49 25.09 9.16
CA SER A 3 9.70 24.46 8.65
C SER A 3 9.41 23.53 7.45
N ALA A 4 10.09 23.76 6.34
CA ALA A 4 10.15 22.88 5.16
C ALA A 4 10.82 21.49 5.43
N ALA A 5 11.08 21.15 6.69
CA ALA A 5 11.75 19.92 7.10
C ALA A 5 10.85 18.68 7.20
N ALA A 6 9.53 18.82 7.00
CA ALA A 6 8.58 17.73 7.27
C ALA A 6 8.30 16.81 6.07
N SER A 7 8.70 17.18 4.83
CA SER A 7 8.22 16.46 3.65
C SER A 7 9.17 15.39 3.08
N GLY A 8 10.44 15.37 3.44
CA GLY A 8 11.45 14.40 2.94
C GLY A 8 11.58 14.32 1.42
N THR A 9 12.61 13.65 0.93
CA THR A 9 12.77 13.33 -0.51
C THR A 9 11.98 12.06 -0.87
N LEU A 10 11.86 11.76 -2.16
CA LEU A 10 11.29 10.49 -2.64
C LEU A 10 12.02 9.28 -2.02
N GLU A 11 13.34 9.35 -1.93
CA GLU A 11 14.17 8.29 -1.32
C GLU A 11 13.85 8.12 0.16
N GLN A 12 13.77 9.21 0.91
CA GLN A 12 13.47 9.16 2.35
C GLN A 12 12.06 8.62 2.62
N ARG A 13 11.06 9.04 1.84
CA ARG A 13 9.69 8.51 1.94
C ARG A 13 9.62 7.03 1.56
N SER A 14 10.31 6.65 0.48
CA SER A 14 10.39 5.25 0.07
C SER A 14 11.05 4.39 1.14
N GLN A 15 12.12 4.90 1.78
CA GLN A 15 12.77 4.20 2.88
C GLN A 15 11.84 4.05 4.10
N ALA A 16 11.09 5.09 4.46
CA ALA A 16 10.14 5.01 5.57
C ALA A 16 9.02 3.97 5.30
N VAL A 17 8.59 3.81 4.04
CA VAL A 17 7.66 2.73 3.65
C VAL A 17 8.33 1.37 3.76
N VAL A 18 9.57 1.23 3.30
CA VAL A 18 10.37 0.01 3.45
C VAL A 18 10.51 -0.38 4.93
N ASP A 19 10.88 0.57 5.78
CA ASP A 19 11.06 0.33 7.22
C ASP A 19 9.76 -0.18 7.87
N GLY A 20 8.61 0.39 7.50
CA GLY A 20 7.31 -0.07 7.97
C GLY A 20 6.94 -1.47 7.47
N LEU A 21 7.28 -1.79 6.22
CA LEU A 21 7.07 -3.12 5.65
C LEU A 21 8.00 -4.16 6.29
N GLU A 22 9.26 -3.80 6.55
CA GLU A 22 10.20 -4.70 7.27
C GLU A 22 9.77 -4.95 8.71
N ALA A 23 9.18 -3.95 9.40
CA ALA A 23 8.60 -4.14 10.73
C ALA A 23 7.42 -5.14 10.73
N ILE A 24 6.63 -5.19 9.67
CA ILE A 24 5.58 -6.20 9.46
C ILE A 24 6.19 -7.59 9.23
N ASP A 25 7.38 -7.65 8.61
CA ASP A 25 8.06 -8.86 8.16
C ASP A 25 7.12 -9.77 7.32
N PRO A 26 6.62 -9.30 6.17
CA PRO A 26 5.70 -10.07 5.35
C PRO A 26 6.42 -11.25 4.70
N ARG A 27 5.80 -12.43 4.75
CA ARG A 27 6.25 -13.60 4.01
C ARG A 27 5.93 -13.52 2.52
N PHE A 28 4.86 -12.80 2.18
CA PHE A 28 4.40 -12.61 0.80
C PHE A 28 4.26 -11.12 0.51
N VAL A 29 4.94 -10.67 -0.54
CA VAL A 29 4.83 -9.30 -1.07
C VAL A 29 4.34 -9.38 -2.50
N LEU A 30 3.09 -9.01 -2.71
CA LEU A 30 2.47 -8.92 -4.03
C LEU A 30 2.60 -7.48 -4.53
N TYR A 31 2.84 -7.29 -5.80
CA TYR A 31 2.93 -5.94 -6.31
C TYR A 31 2.47 -5.79 -7.77
N LEU A 32 1.98 -4.59 -8.10
CA LEU A 32 1.90 -4.15 -9.48
C LEU A 32 3.08 -3.23 -9.78
N PRO A 33 3.80 -3.47 -10.90
CA PRO A 33 4.94 -2.63 -11.28
C PRO A 33 4.53 -1.16 -11.46
N SER A 34 5.32 -0.25 -10.88
CA SER A 34 5.12 1.19 -10.97
C SER A 34 6.43 1.94 -10.85
N SER A 35 6.59 3.00 -11.64
CA SER A 35 7.77 3.87 -11.57
C SER A 35 7.90 4.58 -10.21
N THR A 36 6.77 4.98 -9.61
CA THR A 36 6.75 5.64 -8.29
C THR A 36 7.09 4.70 -7.15
N LEU A 37 6.90 3.40 -7.34
CA LEU A 37 7.19 2.36 -6.35
C LEU A 37 8.58 1.74 -6.55
N LYS A 38 9.34 2.16 -7.56
CA LYS A 38 10.61 1.53 -7.92
C LYS A 38 11.55 1.33 -6.73
N LEU A 39 11.75 2.37 -5.92
CA LEU A 39 12.67 2.30 -4.78
C LEU A 39 12.20 1.30 -3.71
N VAL A 40 10.90 1.30 -3.39
CA VAL A 40 10.30 0.35 -2.44
C VAL A 40 10.42 -1.09 -2.98
N LEU A 41 10.05 -1.31 -4.23
CA LEU A 41 10.06 -2.66 -4.83
C LEU A 41 11.49 -3.20 -4.99
N THR A 42 12.45 -2.36 -5.39
CA THR A 42 13.85 -2.77 -5.53
C THR A 42 14.42 -3.33 -4.23
N HIS A 43 13.96 -2.84 -3.07
CA HIS A 43 14.38 -3.36 -1.78
C HIS A 43 14.03 -4.86 -1.62
N PHE A 44 12.83 -5.26 -2.01
CA PHE A 44 12.32 -6.63 -1.80
C PHE A 44 12.64 -7.60 -2.95
N LEU A 45 12.92 -7.11 -4.14
CA LEU A 45 13.20 -7.93 -5.31
C LEU A 45 14.53 -8.68 -5.18
N PRO A 46 14.76 -9.78 -5.94
CA PRO A 46 16.02 -10.50 -5.96
C PRO A 46 17.23 -9.58 -6.16
N GLY A 47 18.20 -9.66 -5.26
CA GLY A 47 19.37 -8.79 -5.21
C GLY A 47 19.19 -7.49 -4.40
N GLY A 48 17.98 -7.18 -3.94
CA GLY A 48 17.74 -6.07 -3.03
C GLY A 48 18.06 -6.41 -1.57
N PRO A 49 18.25 -5.39 -0.71
CA PRO A 49 18.61 -5.59 0.71
C PRO A 49 17.60 -6.39 1.52
N GLY A 50 16.31 -6.29 1.18
CA GLY A 50 15.21 -7.01 1.86
C GLY A 50 14.90 -8.38 1.25
N HIS A 51 15.68 -8.80 0.26
CA HIS A 51 15.52 -10.15 -0.28
C HIS A 51 16.06 -11.18 0.71
N GLN A 52 15.19 -12.10 1.15
CA GLN A 52 15.55 -13.11 2.13
C GLN A 52 14.91 -14.47 1.81
N PRO A 53 15.56 -15.59 2.18
CA PRO A 53 15.00 -16.93 2.02
C PRO A 53 13.63 -17.05 2.71
N GLY A 54 12.64 -17.59 1.98
CA GLY A 54 11.29 -17.77 2.52
C GLY A 54 10.36 -16.58 2.37
N ARG A 55 10.84 -15.41 1.95
CA ARG A 55 9.99 -14.29 1.51
C ARG A 55 9.69 -14.45 0.02
N HIS A 56 8.44 -14.48 -0.33
CA HIS A 56 7.97 -14.61 -1.71
C HIS A 56 7.53 -13.26 -2.25
N VAL A 57 8.25 -12.75 -3.24
CA VAL A 57 7.98 -11.43 -3.86
C VAL A 57 7.67 -11.65 -5.33
N PHE A 58 6.47 -11.30 -5.76
CA PHE A 58 6.04 -11.55 -7.13
C PHE A 58 5.05 -10.51 -7.66
N PRO A 59 5.11 -10.21 -8.97
CA PRO A 59 4.15 -9.33 -9.60
C PRO A 59 2.80 -10.03 -9.77
N ILE A 60 1.74 -9.23 -9.74
CA ILE A 60 0.39 -9.67 -10.11
C ILE A 60 -0.05 -8.91 -11.36
N PRO A 61 -0.87 -9.51 -12.22
CA PRO A 61 -1.29 -8.87 -13.46
C PRO A 61 -2.39 -7.82 -13.26
N ARG A 62 -3.24 -7.99 -12.22
CA ARG A 62 -4.38 -7.10 -11.93
C ARG A 62 -4.66 -7.02 -10.43
N GLU A 63 -5.19 -5.89 -9.99
CA GLU A 63 -5.44 -5.60 -8.57
C GLU A 63 -6.46 -6.56 -7.94
N GLU A 64 -7.51 -6.94 -8.67
CA GLU A 64 -8.51 -7.91 -8.18
C GLU A 64 -7.94 -9.30 -7.93
N GLU A 65 -6.95 -9.73 -8.72
CA GLU A 65 -6.25 -10.99 -8.46
C GLU A 65 -5.41 -10.90 -7.20
N GLY A 66 -4.74 -9.77 -6.98
CA GLY A 66 -3.98 -9.51 -5.76
C GLY A 66 -4.86 -9.60 -4.51
N ILE A 67 -6.04 -8.99 -4.53
CA ILE A 67 -7.01 -9.10 -3.41
C ILE A 67 -7.40 -10.55 -3.17
N SER A 68 -7.66 -11.32 -4.22
CA SER A 68 -8.05 -12.72 -4.10
C SER A 68 -6.93 -13.58 -3.51
N ILE A 69 -5.68 -13.37 -3.95
CA ILE A 69 -4.50 -14.06 -3.42
C ILE A 69 -4.26 -13.67 -1.95
N LEU A 70 -4.31 -12.37 -1.61
CA LEU A 70 -4.18 -11.91 -0.21
C LEU A 70 -5.22 -12.53 0.70
N SER A 71 -6.46 -12.65 0.23
CA SER A 71 -7.55 -13.27 0.98
C SER A 71 -7.27 -14.75 1.27
N GLY A 72 -6.76 -15.50 0.27
CA GLY A 72 -6.34 -16.88 0.45
C GLY A 72 -5.15 -17.02 1.41
N LEU A 73 -4.18 -16.11 1.33
CA LEU A 73 -3.04 -16.07 2.25
C LEU A 73 -3.48 -15.72 3.68
N ALA A 74 -4.44 -14.82 3.85
CA ALA A 74 -5.02 -14.51 5.16
C ALA A 74 -5.73 -15.72 5.77
N LEU A 75 -6.52 -16.48 4.99
CA LEU A 75 -7.11 -17.75 5.42
C LEU A 75 -6.06 -18.78 5.82
N ALA A 76 -4.90 -18.80 5.17
CA ALA A 76 -3.78 -19.67 5.50
C ALA A 76 -2.92 -19.13 6.67
N GLY A 77 -3.31 -18.04 7.33
CA GLY A 77 -2.57 -17.44 8.44
C GLY A 77 -1.23 -16.85 8.04
N GLN A 78 -1.05 -16.48 6.77
CA GLN A 78 0.20 -15.94 6.27
C GLN A 78 0.24 -14.41 6.37
N ARG A 79 1.42 -13.87 6.73
CA ARG A 79 1.68 -12.43 6.66
C ARG A 79 1.92 -12.03 5.20
N ALA A 80 1.01 -11.25 4.65
CA ALA A 80 1.05 -10.84 3.25
C ALA A 80 0.68 -9.36 3.10
N VAL A 81 1.34 -8.70 2.15
CA VAL A 81 1.06 -7.31 1.79
C VAL A 81 0.98 -7.17 0.27
N MET A 82 0.20 -6.20 -0.19
CA MET A 82 0.14 -5.82 -1.60
C MET A 82 0.58 -4.37 -1.76
N ILE A 83 1.38 -4.10 -2.80
CA ILE A 83 1.91 -2.77 -3.10
C ILE A 83 1.48 -2.39 -4.52
N PHE A 84 0.72 -1.31 -4.66
CA PHE A 84 0.16 -0.90 -5.95
C PHE A 84 -0.14 0.60 -5.99
N GLN A 85 -0.64 1.09 -7.14
CA GLN A 85 -1.06 2.50 -7.31
C GLN A 85 -2.56 2.67 -7.14
N ASP A 86 -2.97 3.86 -6.73
CA ASP A 86 -4.38 4.21 -6.51
C ASP A 86 -5.26 4.16 -7.76
N ASN A 87 -4.69 4.27 -8.96
CA ASN A 87 -5.46 4.06 -10.20
C ASN A 87 -6.04 2.64 -10.34
N GLY A 88 -5.52 1.68 -9.58
CA GLY A 88 -6.05 0.31 -9.52
C GLY A 88 -7.21 0.11 -8.53
N ILE A 89 -7.57 1.12 -7.73
CA ILE A 89 -8.64 0.99 -6.73
C ILE A 89 -9.97 0.55 -7.37
N GLY A 90 -10.30 1.09 -8.54
CA GLY A 90 -11.53 0.70 -9.25
C GLY A 90 -11.59 -0.79 -9.60
N ASN A 91 -10.45 -1.39 -9.98
CA ASN A 91 -10.38 -2.79 -10.39
C ASN A 91 -10.62 -3.76 -9.21
N LEU A 92 -10.14 -3.42 -8.02
CA LEU A 92 -10.19 -4.33 -6.87
C LEU A 92 -11.52 -4.33 -6.13
N LEU A 93 -12.42 -3.35 -6.34
CA LEU A 93 -13.63 -3.17 -5.52
C LEU A 93 -14.54 -4.40 -5.51
N THR A 94 -14.80 -5.01 -6.67
CA THR A 94 -15.65 -6.20 -6.73
C THR A 94 -15.05 -7.35 -5.91
N ALA A 95 -13.77 -7.67 -6.13
CA ALA A 95 -13.09 -8.74 -5.37
C ALA A 95 -13.08 -8.44 -3.87
N LEU A 96 -12.84 -7.19 -3.49
CA LEU A 96 -12.79 -6.74 -2.11
C LEU A 96 -14.13 -6.89 -1.39
N LEU A 97 -15.23 -6.47 -2.05
CA LEU A 97 -16.58 -6.48 -1.48
C LEU A 97 -17.27 -7.85 -1.52
N THR A 98 -16.79 -8.76 -2.35
CA THR A 98 -17.39 -10.11 -2.48
C THR A 98 -16.60 -11.19 -1.74
N PHE A 99 -15.36 -10.93 -1.34
CA PHE A 99 -14.55 -11.95 -0.67
C PHE A 99 -13.99 -11.48 0.69
N PRO A 100 -12.90 -10.66 0.80
CA PRO A 100 -12.32 -10.42 2.12
C PRO A 100 -13.26 -9.64 3.07
N GLN A 101 -14.07 -8.74 2.57
CA GLN A 101 -14.91 -7.93 3.43
C GLN A 101 -16.06 -8.73 4.07
N PRO A 102 -16.89 -9.49 3.33
CA PRO A 102 -17.95 -10.29 3.94
C PRO A 102 -17.45 -11.48 4.76
N TYR A 103 -16.24 -11.97 4.48
CA TYR A 103 -15.61 -13.06 5.22
C TYR A 103 -14.69 -12.61 6.36
N HIS A 104 -14.62 -11.29 6.62
CA HIS A 104 -13.80 -10.71 7.68
C HIS A 104 -12.32 -11.13 7.60
N LEU A 105 -11.73 -11.03 6.41
CA LEU A 105 -10.32 -11.37 6.18
C LEU A 105 -9.43 -10.11 6.24
N PRO A 106 -8.32 -10.16 6.99
CA PRO A 106 -7.39 -9.04 7.10
C PRO A 106 -6.51 -8.92 5.85
N VAL A 107 -6.98 -8.21 4.85
CA VAL A 107 -6.20 -7.85 3.66
C VAL A 107 -5.51 -6.52 3.92
N PHE A 108 -4.23 -6.42 3.59
CA PHE A 108 -3.45 -5.20 3.79
C PHE A 108 -2.73 -4.75 2.52
N GLY A 109 -2.80 -3.45 2.23
CA GLY A 109 -2.15 -2.87 1.06
C GLY A 109 -1.51 -1.50 1.31
N ILE A 110 -0.35 -1.30 0.68
CA ILE A 110 0.27 0.02 0.49
C ILE A 110 -0.12 0.53 -0.88
N VAL A 111 -0.74 1.69 -0.92
CA VAL A 111 -1.28 2.31 -2.13
C VAL A 111 -0.59 3.63 -2.37
N THR A 112 0.17 3.77 -3.46
CA THR A 112 0.75 5.08 -3.78
C THR A 112 -0.28 6.01 -4.37
N ARG A 113 -0.39 7.20 -3.76
CA ARG A 113 -1.26 8.28 -4.26
C ARG A 113 -0.63 8.94 -5.48
N ARG A 114 -1.45 9.13 -6.49
CA ARG A 114 -1.12 9.82 -7.74
C ARG A 114 -2.10 10.98 -7.95
N GLY A 115 -2.05 11.64 -9.10
CA GLY A 115 -3.02 12.67 -9.50
C GLY A 115 -2.93 14.00 -8.76
N GLY A 116 -1.90 14.22 -7.95
CA GLY A 116 -1.66 15.50 -7.26
C GLY A 116 -1.13 16.59 -8.19
N LEU A 117 -0.94 17.79 -7.62
CA LEU A 117 -0.33 18.92 -8.34
C LEU A 117 1.06 18.52 -8.85
N GLY A 118 1.32 18.72 -10.14
CA GLY A 118 2.57 18.30 -10.80
C GLY A 118 2.53 16.90 -11.44
N GLU A 119 1.45 16.15 -11.29
CA GLU A 119 1.24 14.92 -12.06
C GLU A 119 0.94 15.25 -13.52
N TYR A 120 1.77 14.79 -14.42
CA TYR A 120 1.64 15.04 -15.86
C TYR A 120 0.91 13.94 -16.64
N ASN A 121 0.63 12.79 -15.98
CA ASN A 121 -0.12 11.72 -16.63
C ASN A 121 -1.63 11.95 -16.48
N SER A 122 -2.26 12.48 -17.53
CA SER A 122 -3.68 12.81 -17.53
C SER A 122 -4.62 11.62 -17.30
N MET A 123 -4.17 10.39 -17.59
CA MET A 123 -5.02 9.19 -17.48
C MET A 123 -5.33 8.79 -16.04
N ILE A 124 -4.51 9.24 -15.07
CA ILE A 124 -4.67 8.81 -13.68
C ILE A 124 -5.37 9.84 -12.79
N HIS A 125 -5.49 11.11 -13.19
CA HIS A 125 -6.07 12.15 -12.35
C HIS A 125 -7.49 11.80 -11.88
N THR A 126 -8.39 11.49 -12.80
CA THR A 126 -9.82 11.28 -12.49
C THR A 126 -10.03 10.16 -11.46
N ILE A 127 -9.34 9.04 -11.62
CA ILE A 127 -9.49 7.92 -10.68
C ILE A 127 -8.78 8.20 -9.35
N SER A 128 -7.58 8.77 -9.40
CA SER A 128 -6.81 9.08 -8.19
C SER A 128 -7.51 10.10 -7.30
N GLU A 129 -8.18 11.11 -7.89
CA GLU A 129 -9.00 12.08 -7.14
C GLU A 129 -10.21 11.45 -6.43
N ARG A 130 -10.61 10.23 -6.81
CA ARG A 130 -11.75 9.50 -6.23
C ARG A 130 -11.35 8.39 -5.26
N THR A 131 -10.07 8.17 -5.06
CA THR A 131 -9.54 7.05 -4.27
C THR A 131 -10.19 6.96 -2.89
N GLU A 132 -10.16 8.03 -2.12
CA GLU A 132 -10.74 8.05 -0.77
C GLU A 132 -12.26 7.83 -0.81
N ALA A 133 -12.95 8.52 -1.72
CA ALA A 133 -14.40 8.37 -1.85
C ALA A 133 -14.83 6.94 -2.26
N LEU A 134 -14.05 6.26 -3.09
CA LEU A 134 -14.29 4.87 -3.46
C LEU A 134 -14.07 3.92 -2.28
N LEU A 135 -13.00 4.13 -1.51
CA LEU A 135 -12.73 3.35 -0.30
C LEU A 135 -13.78 3.58 0.78
N ASP A 136 -14.21 4.83 0.97
CA ASP A 136 -15.28 5.19 1.91
C ASP A 136 -16.62 4.55 1.50
N ALA A 137 -16.98 4.63 0.22
CA ALA A 137 -18.20 4.00 -0.31
C ALA A 137 -18.17 2.46 -0.18
N ALA A 138 -16.98 1.86 -0.27
CA ALA A 138 -16.77 0.43 -0.03
C ALA A 138 -16.69 0.07 1.45
N GLY A 139 -16.73 1.03 2.38
CA GLY A 139 -16.60 0.79 3.82
C GLY A 139 -15.22 0.27 4.24
N VAL A 140 -14.19 0.56 3.44
CA VAL A 140 -12.82 0.11 3.68
C VAL A 140 -12.07 1.11 4.52
N ARG A 141 -11.42 0.66 5.58
CA ARG A 141 -10.58 1.52 6.41
C ARG A 141 -9.28 1.86 5.69
N TRP A 142 -8.94 3.12 5.66
CA TRP A 142 -7.67 3.60 5.13
C TRP A 142 -7.02 4.62 6.05
N PHE A 143 -5.69 4.76 5.92
CA PHE A 143 -4.86 5.75 6.59
C PHE A 143 -4.02 6.46 5.53
N GLN A 144 -3.70 7.73 5.75
CA GLN A 144 -2.92 8.53 4.79
C GLN A 144 -1.58 8.95 5.39
N LEU A 145 -0.53 8.81 4.58
CA LEU A 145 0.82 9.27 4.86
C LEU A 145 1.24 10.25 3.77
N ASP A 146 1.35 11.50 4.13
CA ASP A 146 1.71 12.61 3.24
C ASP A 146 2.53 13.68 4.00
N ALA A 147 2.68 14.85 3.40
CA ALA A 147 3.44 15.95 3.98
C ALA A 147 2.92 16.45 5.35
N ARG A 148 1.70 16.09 5.74
CA ARG A 148 1.10 16.44 7.05
C ARG A 148 1.51 15.47 8.16
N THR A 149 2.03 14.30 7.80
CA THR A 149 2.51 13.30 8.76
C THR A 149 4.04 13.38 8.84
N PRO A 150 4.62 13.58 10.02
CA PRO A 150 6.08 13.54 10.18
C PRO A 150 6.66 12.25 9.62
N LEU A 151 7.72 12.36 8.82
CA LEU A 151 8.30 11.21 8.13
C LEU A 151 8.75 10.10 9.10
N GLY A 152 9.24 10.49 10.27
CA GLY A 152 9.64 9.54 11.33
C GLY A 152 8.50 8.68 11.88
N ASP A 153 7.24 9.07 11.65
CA ASP A 153 6.06 8.33 12.12
C ASP A 153 5.52 7.33 11.07
N TRP A 154 6.02 7.40 9.82
CA TRP A 154 5.48 6.60 8.72
C TRP A 154 5.61 5.10 8.96
N ALA A 155 6.82 4.65 9.32
CA ALA A 155 7.08 3.23 9.57
C ALA A 155 6.18 2.67 10.67
N ALA A 156 6.12 3.34 11.81
CA ALA A 156 5.28 2.92 12.94
C ALA A 156 3.77 2.98 12.58
N THR A 157 3.35 3.91 11.72
CA THR A 157 1.96 3.99 11.27
C THR A 157 1.60 2.83 10.36
N ILE A 158 2.49 2.43 9.44
CA ILE A 158 2.31 1.26 8.56
C ILE A 158 2.18 -0.02 9.39
N GLU A 159 3.09 -0.24 10.34
CA GLU A 159 3.05 -1.41 11.23
C GLU A 159 1.74 -1.45 12.05
N ARG A 160 1.34 -0.32 12.64
CA ARG A 160 0.08 -0.22 13.40
C ARG A 160 -1.15 -0.44 12.52
N ALA A 161 -1.15 0.04 11.27
CA ALA A 161 -2.24 -0.17 10.33
C ALA A 161 -2.37 -1.66 9.95
N TYR A 162 -1.25 -2.37 9.78
CA TYR A 162 -1.25 -3.81 9.59
C TYR A 162 -1.80 -4.55 10.82
N THR A 163 -1.35 -4.19 12.01
CA THR A 163 -1.85 -4.74 13.27
C THR A 163 -3.36 -4.47 13.41
N PHE A 164 -3.81 -3.28 13.03
CA PHE A 164 -5.23 -2.93 13.02
C PHE A 164 -6.03 -3.85 12.08
N ALA A 165 -5.55 -4.10 10.86
CA ALA A 165 -6.19 -5.02 9.93
C ALA A 165 -6.32 -6.42 10.54
N SER A 166 -5.23 -6.94 11.10
CA SER A 166 -5.18 -8.28 11.72
C SER A 166 -6.10 -8.39 12.94
N THR A 167 -6.14 -7.36 13.80
CA THR A 167 -6.95 -7.35 15.02
C THR A 167 -8.45 -7.19 14.73
N THR A 168 -8.79 -6.38 13.73
CA THR A 168 -10.20 -6.11 13.38
C THR A 168 -10.76 -7.07 12.34
N HIS A 169 -9.93 -7.95 11.78
CA HIS A 169 -10.29 -8.85 10.70
C HIS A 169 -10.95 -8.11 9.51
N ARG A 170 -10.32 -7.01 9.06
CA ARG A 170 -10.85 -6.17 7.99
C ARG A 170 -9.77 -5.80 6.98
N PRO A 171 -10.14 -5.57 5.72
CA PRO A 171 -9.26 -4.92 4.75
C PRO A 171 -8.85 -3.52 5.23
N VAL A 172 -7.56 -3.22 5.10
CA VAL A 172 -6.98 -1.91 5.45
C VAL A 172 -5.97 -1.50 4.40
N PHE A 173 -6.05 -0.25 3.96
CA PHE A 173 -5.06 0.32 3.05
C PHE A 173 -4.34 1.53 3.67
N VAL A 174 -3.05 1.65 3.38
CA VAL A 174 -2.27 2.85 3.70
C VAL A 174 -1.97 3.59 2.40
N LEU A 175 -2.56 4.77 2.25
CA LEU A 175 -2.35 5.65 1.10
C LEU A 175 -1.09 6.47 1.34
N VAL A 176 -0.06 6.28 0.52
CA VAL A 176 1.24 6.95 0.70
C VAL A 176 1.49 7.94 -0.44
N ASN A 177 1.79 9.19 -0.12
CA ASN A 177 2.20 10.17 -1.12
C ASN A 177 3.73 10.25 -1.20
N LEU A 178 4.31 9.45 -2.08
CA LEU A 178 5.75 9.42 -2.29
C LEU A 178 6.27 10.65 -3.03
N MET A 179 5.46 11.28 -3.86
CA MET A 179 5.88 12.42 -4.71
C MET A 179 5.86 13.77 -4.00
N GLY A 180 5.17 13.90 -2.89
CA GLY A 180 5.25 15.07 -2.01
C GLY A 180 4.39 16.26 -2.42
N GLY A 181 3.26 16.03 -3.03
CA GLY A 181 2.23 17.05 -3.27
C GLY A 181 1.30 17.23 -2.07
#